data_2a0a0d8eed5443cfb1d13bf32b85f048
#
_entry.id   2a0a0d8eed5443cfb1d13bf32b85f048
#
_cell.length_a   1.000
_cell.length_b   1.000
_cell.length_c   1.000
_cell.angle_alpha   90.00
_cell.angle_beta   90.00
_cell.angle_gamma   90.00
#
_symmetry.space_group_name_H-M   'P 1'
#
loop_
_entity.id
_entity.type
_entity.pdbx_description
1 polymer ?
#
loop_
_entity_poly.entity_id
_entity_poly.type
_entity_poly.pdbx_seq_one_letter_code
_entity_poly.pdbx_strand_id
1 'polypeptide(L)'
;VSRFSSSRLRSLRSAAFGADPAGARLARIRRSPNFADGSFQNPVGARTRPSGSALEFAKIYFRKEQRARRAPAHPVPVHATTLADLARTPASGLRLTWMGHSTVLAEIDGHRVLFDPVWGERCSPFPFAGPKRLHPVPVPLAALGPVDVVVISHDHYDHLDMPSIKALAGTDTVFAVPLGVGAHLEHWGVPAGRLRELDWHESTEVGGLTLTATPARHFCGRGLRNQQHTLWASWCVRGPEHRVFHSGDTGYFPGFKDIGAEHGPFDATMIQIGAYSDFWPDIHMRPEEGMRTHLDLQGGRAHGVFLPIHWGTFNLAPHPWAEPGEGTLAAARAEGATVALPIPGEPFEPASGPVPDLPWWRSCAGEAAAAHEAEAAPEPPAAPEPPAAPEATGTPGSVAEGATDGGPGAHRRKPRPNTPGPEVAGVG
;
A
#
# COMPACT_ATOMS: atom_id res chain seq x y z
N VAL A 1 31.88 -15.85 -34.86
CA VAL A 1 31.67 -14.85 -33.79
C VAL A 1 30.71 -13.80 -34.35
N SER A 2 29.43 -13.97 -34.09
CA SER A 2 28.32 -13.16 -34.59
C SER A 2 28.41 -11.75 -34.00
N ARG A 3 28.53 -10.75 -34.88
CA ARG A 3 28.27 -9.36 -34.56
C ARG A 3 26.78 -9.17 -34.24
N PHE A 4 26.35 -9.56 -33.04
CA PHE A 4 25.05 -9.13 -32.53
C PHE A 4 25.10 -7.61 -32.34
N SER A 5 24.45 -6.96 -33.22
CA SER A 5 24.44 -5.56 -33.58
C SER A 5 24.25 -4.66 -32.34
N SER A 6 25.25 -3.83 -32.08
CA SER A 6 25.17 -2.69 -31.17
C SER A 6 23.99 -1.76 -31.44
N SER A 7 23.40 -1.83 -32.64
CA SER A 7 22.17 -1.09 -33.03
C SER A 7 20.91 -1.62 -32.36
N ARG A 8 20.74 -2.95 -32.18
CA ARG A 8 19.61 -3.56 -31.46
C ARG A 8 19.65 -3.22 -29.97
N LEU A 9 20.81 -3.24 -29.35
CA LEU A 9 20.99 -2.81 -27.95
C LEU A 9 20.77 -1.31 -27.75
N ARG A 10 21.16 -0.49 -28.74
CA ARG A 10 20.85 0.97 -28.70
C ARG A 10 19.35 1.25 -28.88
N SER A 11 18.66 0.52 -29.77
CA SER A 11 17.21 0.70 -29.99
C SER A 11 16.39 0.22 -28.79
N LEU A 12 16.77 -0.89 -28.15
CA LEU A 12 16.13 -1.39 -26.92
C LEU A 12 16.36 -0.45 -25.73
N ARG A 13 17.55 0.15 -25.63
CA ARG A 13 17.86 1.14 -24.58
C ARG A 13 17.03 2.42 -24.75
N SER A 14 16.78 2.88 -25.97
CA SER A 14 15.94 4.03 -26.23
C SER A 14 14.46 3.73 -25.94
N ALA A 15 13.97 2.54 -26.27
CA ALA A 15 12.59 2.14 -26.07
C ALA A 15 12.19 2.09 -24.59
N ALA A 16 13.07 1.63 -23.69
CA ALA A 16 12.78 1.56 -22.26
C ALA A 16 12.56 2.93 -21.60
N PHE A 17 13.11 4.00 -22.17
CA PHE A 17 12.85 5.37 -21.71
C PHE A 17 11.44 5.89 -22.10
N GLY A 18 10.74 5.20 -23.01
CA GLY A 18 9.42 5.61 -23.48
C GLY A 18 9.44 6.79 -24.42
N ALA A 19 8.38 7.59 -24.42
CA ALA A 19 8.23 8.79 -25.24
C ALA A 19 7.67 9.95 -24.43
N ASP A 20 8.11 11.16 -24.75
CA ASP A 20 7.54 12.38 -24.16
C ASP A 20 6.15 12.66 -24.73
N PRO A 21 5.23 13.24 -23.94
CA PRO A 21 3.93 13.70 -24.42
C PRO A 21 4.07 14.75 -25.51
N ALA A 22 3.26 14.63 -26.59
CA ALA A 22 3.27 15.55 -27.71
C ALA A 22 1.83 15.83 -28.23
N GLY A 23 1.69 16.81 -29.11
CA GLY A 23 0.43 17.12 -29.81
C GLY A 23 -0.74 17.38 -28.85
N ALA A 24 -1.88 16.74 -29.10
CA ALA A 24 -3.10 16.90 -28.31
C ALA A 24 -2.91 16.49 -26.80
N ARG A 25 -2.10 15.45 -26.53
CA ARG A 25 -1.76 15.02 -25.17
C ARG A 25 -1.02 16.13 -24.41
N LEU A 26 0.03 16.71 -25.00
CA LEU A 26 0.74 17.82 -24.37
C LEU A 26 -0.16 19.04 -24.19
N ALA A 27 -1.05 19.33 -25.15
CA ALA A 27 -2.02 20.41 -25.02
C ALA A 27 -3.01 20.16 -23.86
N ARG A 28 -3.41 18.90 -23.60
CA ARG A 28 -4.23 18.54 -22.43
C ARG A 28 -3.45 18.73 -21.13
N ILE A 29 -2.20 18.25 -21.04
CA ILE A 29 -1.31 18.44 -19.89
C ILE A 29 -1.20 19.93 -19.53
N ARG A 30 -0.95 20.80 -20.51
CA ARG A 30 -0.81 22.24 -20.27
C ARG A 30 -2.09 22.94 -19.78
N ARG A 31 -3.26 22.30 -19.89
CA ARG A 31 -4.53 22.79 -19.33
C ARG A 31 -4.84 22.24 -17.95
N SER A 32 -4.08 21.25 -17.49
CA SER A 32 -4.23 20.71 -16.14
C SER A 32 -3.96 21.80 -15.11
N PRO A 33 -4.80 21.96 -14.07
CA PRO A 33 -4.52 22.85 -12.94
C PRO A 33 -3.29 22.40 -12.15
N ASN A 34 -2.87 21.14 -12.31
CA ASN A 34 -1.74 20.54 -11.62
C ASN A 34 -0.41 20.73 -12.37
N PHE A 35 -0.45 21.38 -13.57
CA PHE A 35 0.73 21.63 -14.41
C PHE A 35 1.07 23.12 -14.46
N ALA A 36 2.20 23.48 -13.87
CA ALA A 36 2.71 24.86 -13.84
C ALA A 36 4.22 24.87 -14.08
N ASP A 37 4.73 25.97 -14.65
CA ASP A 37 6.17 26.18 -14.89
C ASP A 37 6.86 25.03 -15.66
N GLY A 38 6.10 24.40 -16.58
CA GLY A 38 6.61 23.33 -17.44
C GLY A 38 6.68 21.94 -16.79
N SER A 39 6.11 21.76 -15.60
CA SER A 39 6.10 20.49 -14.86
C SER A 39 4.84 20.31 -14.02
N PHE A 40 4.49 19.06 -13.72
CA PHE A 40 3.46 18.76 -12.74
C PHE A 40 3.94 19.11 -11.33
N GLN A 41 3.01 19.60 -10.51
CA GLN A 41 3.25 20.07 -9.16
C GLN A 41 2.63 19.12 -8.13
N ASN A 42 3.23 19.03 -6.95
CA ASN A 42 2.65 18.26 -5.84
C ASN A 42 1.47 19.02 -5.19
N PRO A 43 0.49 18.28 -4.60
CA PRO A 43 -0.67 18.89 -3.93
C PRO A 43 -0.26 19.73 -2.71
N VAL A 44 0.89 19.39 -2.11
CA VAL A 44 1.59 20.16 -1.07
C VAL A 44 3.08 20.16 -1.39
N GLY A 45 3.84 21.10 -0.85
CA GLY A 45 5.28 21.17 -1.09
C GLY A 45 5.97 19.84 -0.79
N ALA A 46 6.86 19.40 -1.70
CA ALA A 46 7.63 18.17 -1.56
C ALA A 46 9.07 18.37 -1.99
N ARG A 47 9.99 17.83 -1.21
CA ARG A 47 11.41 17.70 -1.58
C ARG A 47 11.57 16.42 -2.39
N THR A 48 11.52 16.54 -3.70
CA THR A 48 11.62 15.41 -4.64
C THR A 48 13.06 15.04 -4.96
N ARG A 49 14.02 15.88 -4.58
CA ARG A 49 15.46 15.60 -4.72
C ARG A 49 16.04 15.24 -3.36
N PRO A 50 17.01 14.30 -3.31
CA PRO A 50 17.67 13.95 -2.06
C PRO A 50 18.27 15.21 -1.40
N SER A 51 18.01 15.38 -0.10
CA SER A 51 18.64 16.39 0.73
C SER A 51 19.96 15.83 1.29
N GLY A 52 20.94 16.69 1.51
CA GLY A 52 22.24 16.29 2.06
C GLY A 52 23.31 16.00 1.01
N SER A 53 24.45 15.55 1.48
CA SER A 53 25.60 15.27 0.63
C SER A 53 25.48 13.91 -0.06
N ALA A 54 25.71 13.88 -1.38
CA ALA A 54 25.81 12.62 -2.13
C ALA A 54 26.89 11.67 -1.56
N LEU A 55 27.95 12.24 -0.96
CA LEU A 55 28.99 11.47 -0.29
C LEU A 55 28.48 10.84 1.02
N GLU A 56 27.65 11.53 1.77
CA GLU A 56 27.05 11.02 2.99
C GLU A 56 26.07 9.89 2.68
N PHE A 57 25.18 10.09 1.70
CA PHE A 57 24.32 9.04 1.19
C PHE A 57 25.12 7.82 0.73
N ALA A 58 26.18 8.02 -0.07
CA ALA A 58 27.04 6.94 -0.54
C ALA A 58 27.71 6.19 0.61
N LYS A 59 28.22 6.92 1.63
CA LYS A 59 28.81 6.30 2.83
C LYS A 59 27.82 5.39 3.56
N ILE A 60 26.58 5.82 3.73
CA ILE A 60 25.52 5.02 4.37
C ILE A 60 25.15 3.86 3.45
N TYR A 61 24.90 4.14 2.18
CA TYR A 61 24.43 3.15 1.22
C TYR A 61 25.42 2.02 0.96
N PHE A 62 26.74 2.29 0.99
CA PHE A 62 27.79 1.31 0.69
C PHE A 62 28.46 0.71 1.94
N ARG A 63 28.05 1.07 3.16
CA ARG A 63 28.52 0.39 4.38
C ARG A 63 28.20 -1.10 4.30
N LYS A 64 29.17 -1.96 4.59
CA LYS A 64 29.07 -3.42 4.48
C LYS A 64 27.92 -3.97 5.35
N GLU A 65 27.83 -3.50 6.58
CA GLU A 65 26.82 -3.89 7.57
C GLU A 65 25.41 -3.50 7.08
N GLN A 66 25.24 -2.28 6.59
CA GLN A 66 23.98 -1.80 6.03
C GLN A 66 23.59 -2.57 4.77
N ARG A 67 24.56 -2.86 3.91
CA ARG A 67 24.33 -3.62 2.69
C ARG A 67 23.84 -5.05 2.98
N ALA A 68 24.38 -5.71 4.00
CA ALA A 68 23.94 -7.05 4.41
C ALA A 68 22.50 -7.07 4.92
N ARG A 69 22.04 -5.99 5.58
CA ARG A 69 20.67 -5.87 6.12
C ARG A 69 19.62 -5.50 5.08
N ARG A 70 20.02 -5.04 3.88
CA ARG A 70 19.09 -4.59 2.83
C ARG A 70 18.61 -5.68 1.88
N ALA A 71 18.97 -6.92 2.11
CA ALA A 71 18.51 -8.08 1.36
C ALA A 71 18.25 -9.24 2.31
N PRO A 72 17.33 -10.14 1.98
CA PRO A 72 17.11 -11.35 2.77
C PRO A 72 18.35 -12.24 2.74
N ALA A 73 18.66 -12.89 3.87
CA ALA A 73 19.76 -13.86 3.97
C ALA A 73 19.35 -15.23 3.42
N HIS A 74 18.06 -15.55 3.50
CA HIS A 74 17.47 -16.78 2.99
C HIS A 74 16.42 -16.46 1.91
N PRO A 75 16.07 -17.40 1.03
CA PRO A 75 15.07 -17.18 -0.02
C PRO A 75 13.73 -16.70 0.53
N VAL A 76 13.16 -15.67 -0.09
CA VAL A 76 11.81 -15.20 0.22
C VAL A 76 10.81 -16.29 -0.17
N PRO A 77 9.89 -16.69 0.71
CA PRO A 77 8.84 -17.63 0.36
C PRO A 77 7.92 -16.99 -0.69
N VAL A 78 7.49 -17.80 -1.65
CA VAL A 78 6.57 -17.36 -2.69
C VAL A 78 5.47 -18.41 -2.82
N HIS A 79 4.23 -17.98 -2.80
CA HIS A 79 3.10 -18.83 -3.12
C HIS A 79 3.04 -18.99 -4.66
N ALA A 80 3.17 -20.23 -5.13
CA ALA A 80 3.03 -20.53 -6.55
C ALA A 80 1.55 -20.46 -6.92
N THR A 81 1.09 -19.28 -7.34
CA THR A 81 -0.29 -19.06 -7.79
C THR A 81 -0.61 -19.97 -8.99
N THR A 82 -1.58 -20.85 -8.83
CA THR A 82 -1.95 -21.81 -9.86
C THR A 82 -3.04 -21.26 -10.78
N LEU A 83 -3.18 -21.84 -11.97
CA LEU A 83 -4.31 -21.52 -12.86
C LEU A 83 -5.67 -21.83 -12.20
N ALA A 84 -5.73 -22.84 -11.33
CA ALA A 84 -6.94 -23.19 -10.58
C ALA A 84 -7.30 -22.08 -9.56
N ASP A 85 -6.31 -21.49 -8.88
CA ASP A 85 -6.52 -20.36 -7.98
C ASP A 85 -7.09 -19.15 -8.75
N LEU A 86 -6.51 -18.86 -9.92
CA LEU A 86 -6.92 -17.76 -10.78
C LEU A 86 -8.28 -18.00 -11.47
N ALA A 87 -8.68 -19.24 -11.69
CA ALA A 87 -9.97 -19.59 -12.32
C ALA A 87 -11.14 -19.55 -11.31
N ARG A 88 -10.86 -19.63 -10.01
CA ARG A 88 -11.89 -19.63 -8.97
C ARG A 88 -12.38 -18.20 -8.71
N THR A 89 -13.67 -17.96 -8.90
CA THR A 89 -14.30 -16.69 -8.53
C THR A 89 -14.19 -16.45 -7.02
N PRO A 90 -13.83 -15.25 -6.59
CA PRO A 90 -13.85 -14.88 -5.16
C PRO A 90 -15.25 -15.08 -4.56
N ALA A 91 -15.30 -15.76 -3.42
CA ALA A 91 -16.60 -16.05 -2.76
C ALA A 91 -17.25 -14.77 -2.20
N SER A 92 -16.44 -13.81 -1.76
CA SER A 92 -16.88 -12.51 -1.25
C SER A 92 -17.09 -11.47 -2.35
N GLY A 93 -16.70 -11.74 -3.60
CA GLY A 93 -16.66 -10.74 -4.67
C GLY A 93 -15.36 -9.92 -4.72
N LEU A 94 -14.52 -9.97 -3.68
CA LEU A 94 -13.24 -9.27 -3.64
C LEU A 94 -12.10 -10.19 -3.21
N ARG A 95 -11.07 -10.35 -4.06
CA ARG A 95 -9.83 -11.04 -3.73
C ARG A 95 -8.63 -10.22 -4.15
N LEU A 96 -7.64 -10.14 -3.29
CA LEU A 96 -6.36 -9.48 -3.56
C LEU A 96 -5.25 -10.53 -3.61
N THR A 97 -4.33 -10.37 -4.57
CA THR A 97 -3.10 -11.16 -4.68
C THR A 97 -1.93 -10.22 -4.88
N TRP A 98 -1.09 -10.09 -3.86
CA TRP A 98 0.13 -9.28 -3.96
C TRP A 98 1.21 -10.04 -4.73
N MET A 99 1.60 -9.54 -5.90
CA MET A 99 2.62 -10.15 -6.76
C MET A 99 4.05 -9.71 -6.42
N GLY A 100 4.18 -8.87 -5.39
CA GLY A 100 5.42 -8.24 -4.95
C GLY A 100 5.51 -6.78 -5.36
N HIS A 101 6.29 -5.99 -4.60
CA HIS A 101 6.42 -4.54 -4.75
C HIS A 101 5.05 -3.83 -4.69
N SER A 102 4.72 -3.02 -5.68
CA SER A 102 3.39 -2.38 -5.80
C SER A 102 2.46 -3.12 -6.75
N THR A 103 2.86 -4.28 -7.27
CA THR A 103 2.04 -5.07 -8.18
C THR A 103 0.99 -5.86 -7.40
N VAL A 104 -0.28 -5.56 -7.60
CA VAL A 104 -1.42 -6.27 -7.01
C VAL A 104 -2.42 -6.63 -8.08
N LEU A 105 -2.86 -7.90 -8.10
CA LEU A 105 -4.06 -8.32 -8.82
C LEU A 105 -5.24 -8.20 -7.87
N ALA A 106 -6.22 -7.35 -8.19
CA ALA A 106 -7.51 -7.28 -7.52
C ALA A 106 -8.58 -7.89 -8.41
N GLU A 107 -9.28 -8.88 -7.89
CA GLU A 107 -10.49 -9.42 -8.48
C GLU A 107 -11.65 -8.81 -7.71
N ILE A 108 -12.37 -7.90 -8.34
CA ILE A 108 -13.39 -7.05 -7.73
C ILE A 108 -14.67 -7.08 -8.56
N ASP A 109 -15.76 -7.54 -7.96
CA ASP A 109 -17.11 -7.58 -8.54
C ASP A 109 -17.15 -8.20 -9.95
N GLY A 110 -16.41 -9.31 -10.13
CA GLY A 110 -16.33 -10.05 -11.39
C GLY A 110 -15.32 -9.52 -12.40
N HIS A 111 -14.56 -8.48 -12.08
CA HIS A 111 -13.52 -7.89 -12.91
C HIS A 111 -12.12 -8.09 -12.33
N ARG A 112 -11.12 -8.05 -13.21
CA ARG A 112 -9.70 -8.21 -12.85
C ARG A 112 -8.93 -6.93 -13.14
N VAL A 113 -8.47 -6.28 -12.07
CA VAL A 113 -7.68 -5.05 -12.10
C VAL A 113 -6.25 -5.36 -11.68
N LEU A 114 -5.29 -5.04 -12.52
CA LEU A 114 -3.87 -5.26 -12.26
C LEU A 114 -3.17 -3.91 -12.05
N PHE A 115 -2.73 -3.67 -10.82
CA PHE A 115 -2.01 -2.45 -10.44
C PHE A 115 -0.51 -2.59 -10.65
N ASP A 116 0.11 -1.56 -11.24
CA ASP A 116 1.55 -1.38 -11.43
C ASP A 116 2.29 -2.68 -11.81
N PRO A 117 2.00 -3.26 -12.99
CA PRO A 117 2.51 -4.57 -13.39
C PRO A 117 4.00 -4.54 -13.70
N VAL A 118 4.81 -5.14 -12.82
CA VAL A 118 6.26 -5.28 -12.98
C VAL A 118 6.63 -6.76 -12.88
N TRP A 119 6.92 -7.38 -14.03
CA TRP A 119 7.40 -8.77 -14.15
C TRP A 119 8.90 -8.84 -14.45
N GLY A 120 9.51 -7.70 -14.73
CA GLY A 120 10.94 -7.60 -14.99
C GLY A 120 11.80 -8.07 -13.83
N GLU A 121 12.95 -8.68 -14.16
CA GLU A 121 13.96 -9.06 -13.16
C GLU A 121 14.58 -7.84 -12.48
N ARG A 122 14.56 -6.68 -13.16
CA ARG A 122 15.10 -5.40 -12.65
C ARG A 122 14.15 -4.26 -12.94
N CYS A 123 13.98 -3.39 -11.98
CA CYS A 123 13.32 -2.10 -12.17
C CYS A 123 14.33 -1.09 -12.73
N SER A 124 14.61 -1.19 -14.04
CA SER A 124 15.65 -0.40 -14.70
C SER A 124 15.45 -0.36 -16.21
N PRO A 125 15.91 0.72 -16.88
CA PRO A 125 15.97 0.73 -18.35
C PRO A 125 17.04 -0.23 -18.91
N PHE A 126 17.87 -0.81 -18.05
CA PHE A 126 18.98 -1.65 -18.42
C PHE A 126 18.81 -3.07 -17.87
N PRO A 127 18.87 -4.13 -18.69
CA PRO A 127 18.70 -5.50 -18.23
C PRO A 127 19.86 -6.02 -17.37
N PHE A 128 21.00 -5.34 -17.38
CA PHE A 128 22.23 -5.74 -16.69
C PHE A 128 22.56 -4.87 -15.47
N ALA A 129 21.85 -3.78 -15.23
CA ALA A 129 22.13 -2.82 -14.15
C ALA A 129 20.83 -2.33 -13.49
N GLY A 130 20.93 -1.87 -12.26
CA GLY A 130 19.81 -1.40 -11.45
C GLY A 130 19.32 -2.45 -10.47
N PRO A 131 18.34 -2.09 -9.60
CA PRO A 131 17.85 -2.97 -8.55
C PRO A 131 17.26 -4.27 -9.13
N LYS A 132 17.66 -5.39 -8.53
CA LYS A 132 17.23 -6.73 -8.92
C LYS A 132 16.13 -7.20 -7.97
N ARG A 133 15.17 -7.94 -8.51
CA ARG A 133 14.11 -8.59 -7.74
C ARG A 133 14.72 -9.59 -6.75
N LEU A 134 14.23 -9.55 -5.50
CA LEU A 134 14.72 -10.39 -4.39
C LEU A 134 14.05 -11.77 -4.32
N HIS A 135 12.96 -11.96 -5.06
CA HIS A 135 12.21 -13.21 -5.15
C HIS A 135 11.72 -13.43 -6.58
N PRO A 136 11.43 -14.67 -7.01
CA PRO A 136 10.82 -14.92 -8.31
C PRO A 136 9.41 -14.32 -8.39
N VAL A 137 8.91 -14.10 -9.62
CA VAL A 137 7.49 -13.74 -9.79
C VAL A 137 6.62 -14.95 -9.43
N PRO A 138 5.49 -14.74 -8.73
CA PRO A 138 4.62 -15.84 -8.27
C PRO A 138 3.98 -16.64 -9.40
N VAL A 139 3.70 -15.99 -10.52
CA VAL A 139 3.08 -16.57 -11.70
C VAL A 139 3.57 -15.84 -12.96
N PRO A 140 3.81 -16.52 -14.08
CA PRO A 140 4.11 -15.86 -15.35
C PRO A 140 2.96 -14.93 -15.77
N LEU A 141 3.26 -13.73 -16.29
CA LEU A 141 2.25 -12.76 -16.69
C LEU A 141 1.24 -13.35 -17.69
N ALA A 142 1.71 -14.13 -18.65
CA ALA A 142 0.85 -14.80 -19.64
C ALA A 142 -0.12 -15.84 -19.01
N ALA A 143 0.15 -16.31 -17.80
CA ALA A 143 -0.68 -17.27 -17.09
C ALA A 143 -1.74 -16.61 -16.21
N LEU A 144 -1.72 -15.28 -16.04
CA LEU A 144 -2.78 -14.58 -15.30
C LEU A 144 -4.17 -14.74 -15.93
N GLY A 145 -4.23 -15.02 -17.24
CA GLY A 145 -5.47 -14.99 -18.01
C GLY A 145 -5.90 -13.56 -18.34
N PRO A 146 -7.17 -13.35 -18.73
CA PRO A 146 -7.67 -12.01 -19.07
C PRO A 146 -7.57 -11.05 -17.89
N VAL A 147 -7.10 -9.83 -18.17
CA VAL A 147 -7.09 -8.67 -17.26
C VAL A 147 -7.93 -7.60 -17.91
N ASP A 148 -8.99 -7.15 -17.23
CA ASP A 148 -9.91 -6.14 -17.77
C ASP A 148 -9.25 -4.76 -17.78
N VAL A 149 -8.57 -4.41 -16.68
CA VAL A 149 -7.93 -3.11 -16.50
C VAL A 149 -6.54 -3.25 -15.92
N VAL A 150 -5.59 -2.54 -16.52
CA VAL A 150 -4.30 -2.23 -15.91
C VAL A 150 -4.35 -0.79 -15.39
N VAL A 151 -3.99 -0.60 -14.14
CA VAL A 151 -3.86 0.71 -13.50
C VAL A 151 -2.38 1.00 -13.26
N ILE A 152 -1.91 2.16 -13.72
CA ILE A 152 -0.54 2.62 -13.51
C ILE A 152 -0.59 3.85 -12.60
N SER A 153 0.21 3.84 -11.53
CA SER A 153 0.31 4.97 -10.61
C SER A 153 1.20 6.09 -11.15
N HIS A 154 2.34 5.75 -11.75
CA HIS A 154 3.28 6.70 -12.34
C HIS A 154 4.32 5.97 -13.22
N ASP A 155 5.26 6.71 -13.80
CA ASP A 155 6.15 6.19 -14.84
C ASP A 155 7.51 5.68 -14.37
N HIS A 156 7.79 5.56 -13.07
CA HIS A 156 9.03 4.96 -12.59
C HIS A 156 9.16 3.48 -13.00
N TYR A 157 10.40 2.98 -13.08
CA TYR A 157 10.70 1.65 -13.62
C TYR A 157 10.21 0.48 -12.77
N ASP A 158 9.93 0.72 -11.51
CA ASP A 158 9.39 -0.23 -10.54
C ASP A 158 7.85 -0.22 -10.46
N HIS A 159 7.19 0.61 -11.29
CA HIS A 159 5.73 0.67 -11.45
C HIS A 159 5.30 0.51 -12.91
N LEU A 160 6.08 1.03 -13.86
CA LEU A 160 5.82 0.98 -15.29
C LEU A 160 6.93 0.18 -16.00
N ASP A 161 6.72 -1.12 -16.15
CA ASP A 161 7.65 -2.06 -16.76
C ASP A 161 7.33 -2.27 -18.24
N MET A 162 8.23 -1.83 -19.14
CA MET A 162 8.03 -1.93 -20.58
C MET A 162 7.74 -3.37 -21.08
N PRO A 163 8.46 -4.40 -20.65
CA PRO A 163 8.16 -5.79 -21.05
C PRO A 163 6.75 -6.23 -20.67
N SER A 164 6.29 -5.90 -19.45
CA SER A 164 4.95 -6.22 -18.97
C SER A 164 3.87 -5.51 -19.78
N ILE A 165 4.05 -4.21 -20.05
CA ILE A 165 3.11 -3.45 -20.88
C ILE A 165 3.05 -4.01 -22.31
N LYS A 166 4.18 -4.35 -22.90
CA LYS A 166 4.22 -4.95 -24.26
C LYS A 166 3.50 -6.29 -24.32
N ALA A 167 3.61 -7.12 -23.30
CA ALA A 167 2.87 -8.37 -23.22
C ALA A 167 1.36 -8.14 -23.16
N LEU A 168 0.91 -7.15 -22.38
CA LEU A 168 -0.49 -6.79 -22.23
C LEU A 168 -1.05 -5.97 -23.41
N ALA A 169 -0.19 -5.31 -24.21
CA ALA A 169 -0.60 -4.57 -25.40
C ALA A 169 -1.27 -5.47 -26.46
N GLY A 170 -0.96 -6.75 -26.49
CA GLY A 170 -1.57 -7.73 -27.40
C GLY A 170 -2.94 -8.25 -26.97
N THR A 171 -3.46 -7.86 -25.81
CA THR A 171 -4.76 -8.29 -25.24
C THR A 171 -5.81 -7.19 -25.38
N ASP A 172 -7.04 -7.41 -24.90
CA ASP A 172 -8.11 -6.41 -24.90
C ASP A 172 -8.10 -5.51 -23.66
N THR A 173 -7.09 -5.61 -22.82
CA THR A 173 -6.93 -4.84 -21.58
C THR A 173 -7.02 -3.33 -21.80
N VAL A 174 -7.81 -2.63 -20.99
CA VAL A 174 -7.84 -1.17 -20.89
C VAL A 174 -6.76 -0.70 -19.91
N PHE A 175 -6.14 0.43 -20.20
CA PHE A 175 -5.11 1.01 -19.35
C PHE A 175 -5.59 2.34 -18.77
N ALA A 176 -5.78 2.42 -17.46
CA ALA A 176 -6.05 3.65 -16.73
C ALA A 176 -4.72 4.20 -16.17
N VAL A 177 -4.36 5.40 -16.57
CA VAL A 177 -3.04 5.98 -16.31
C VAL A 177 -3.15 7.48 -16.04
N PRO A 178 -2.21 8.09 -15.30
CA PRO A 178 -2.16 9.54 -15.14
C PRO A 178 -1.80 10.26 -16.45
N LEU A 179 -2.12 11.55 -16.52
CA LEU A 179 -1.82 12.39 -17.70
C LEU A 179 -0.37 12.28 -18.13
N GLY A 180 -0.17 12.05 -19.42
CA GLY A 180 1.15 11.96 -20.05
C GLY A 180 1.72 10.55 -20.13
N VAL A 181 1.38 9.67 -19.19
CA VAL A 181 1.90 8.28 -19.15
C VAL A 181 1.51 7.50 -20.40
N GLY A 182 0.34 7.79 -20.98
CA GLY A 182 -0.11 7.18 -22.23
C GLY A 182 0.85 7.33 -23.39
N ALA A 183 1.73 8.34 -23.39
CA ALA A 183 2.76 8.50 -24.42
C ALA A 183 3.76 7.32 -24.43
N HIS A 184 4.15 6.83 -23.23
CA HIS A 184 5.00 5.65 -23.08
C HIS A 184 4.29 4.40 -23.60
N LEU A 185 3.02 4.21 -23.22
CA LEU A 185 2.24 3.03 -23.58
C LEU A 185 2.00 2.94 -25.09
N GLU A 186 1.64 4.04 -25.73
CA GLU A 186 1.49 4.09 -27.22
C GLU A 186 2.82 3.80 -27.92
N HIS A 187 3.92 4.37 -27.41
CA HIS A 187 5.26 4.10 -27.95
C HIS A 187 5.61 2.60 -27.86
N TRP A 188 5.08 1.88 -26.87
CA TRP A 188 5.28 0.44 -26.69
C TRP A 188 4.22 -0.44 -27.36
N GLY A 189 3.26 0.17 -28.06
CA GLY A 189 2.30 -0.53 -28.92
C GLY A 189 0.89 -0.69 -28.34
N VAL A 190 0.55 -0.02 -27.24
CA VAL A 190 -0.82 0.01 -26.74
C VAL A 190 -1.66 0.94 -27.63
N PRO A 191 -2.77 0.47 -28.21
CA PRO A 191 -3.66 1.30 -29.02
C PRO A 191 -4.27 2.45 -28.21
N ALA A 192 -4.31 3.66 -28.78
CA ALA A 192 -4.86 4.86 -28.13
C ALA A 192 -6.31 4.66 -27.61
N GLY A 193 -7.14 3.89 -28.33
CA GLY A 193 -8.52 3.61 -27.92
C GLY A 193 -8.67 2.82 -26.61
N ARG A 194 -7.60 2.18 -26.14
CA ARG A 194 -7.57 1.44 -24.86
C ARG A 194 -6.96 2.25 -23.72
N LEU A 195 -6.51 3.48 -23.97
CA LEU A 195 -5.96 4.35 -22.94
C LEU A 195 -7.04 5.22 -22.31
N ARG A 196 -7.00 5.32 -21.00
CA ARG A 196 -7.78 6.26 -20.18
C ARG A 196 -6.77 7.07 -19.37
N GLU A 197 -6.39 8.22 -19.91
CA GLU A 197 -5.49 9.16 -19.21
C GLU A 197 -6.32 10.11 -18.37
N LEU A 198 -6.04 10.17 -17.07
CA LEU A 198 -6.80 10.97 -16.10
C LEU A 198 -5.91 11.98 -15.40
N ASP A 199 -6.47 13.16 -15.14
CA ASP A 199 -5.96 14.11 -14.16
C ASP A 199 -6.47 13.73 -12.77
N TRP A 200 -5.92 14.32 -11.71
CA TRP A 200 -6.47 14.14 -10.37
C TRP A 200 -7.94 14.54 -10.33
N HIS A 201 -8.73 13.76 -9.60
CA HIS A 201 -10.18 13.86 -9.46
C HIS A 201 -10.99 13.54 -10.74
N GLU A 202 -10.34 13.17 -11.83
CA GLU A 202 -11.04 12.63 -12.99
C GLU A 202 -11.30 11.13 -12.81
N SER A 203 -12.43 10.68 -13.35
CA SER A 203 -12.87 9.28 -13.32
C SER A 203 -13.14 8.73 -14.70
N THR A 204 -13.07 7.42 -14.84
CA THR A 204 -13.49 6.68 -16.04
C THR A 204 -14.24 5.42 -15.64
N GLU A 205 -15.13 4.97 -16.50
CA GLU A 205 -15.87 3.71 -16.34
C GLU A 205 -15.26 2.63 -17.24
N VAL A 206 -15.02 1.45 -16.70
CA VAL A 206 -14.59 0.26 -17.45
C VAL A 206 -15.31 -0.96 -16.89
N GLY A 207 -16.14 -1.61 -17.70
CA GLY A 207 -16.82 -2.86 -17.31
C GLY A 207 -17.74 -2.75 -16.09
N GLY A 208 -18.21 -1.54 -15.74
CA GLY A 208 -19.01 -1.32 -14.51
C GLY A 208 -18.17 -0.93 -13.29
N LEU A 209 -16.82 -0.88 -13.43
CA LEU A 209 -15.95 -0.31 -12.41
C LEU A 209 -15.75 1.18 -12.68
N THR A 210 -15.84 2.01 -11.65
CA THR A 210 -15.40 3.40 -11.65
C THR A 210 -13.96 3.48 -11.16
N LEU A 211 -13.05 4.02 -11.99
CA LEU A 211 -11.65 4.26 -11.62
C LEU A 211 -11.42 5.77 -11.51
N THR A 212 -10.99 6.24 -10.37
CA THR A 212 -10.71 7.65 -10.10
C THR A 212 -9.24 7.85 -9.77
N ALA A 213 -8.57 8.73 -10.52
CA ALA A 213 -7.22 9.17 -10.18
C ALA A 213 -7.29 10.20 -9.05
N THR A 214 -6.55 10.00 -7.98
CA THR A 214 -6.51 10.89 -6.82
C THR A 214 -5.10 11.42 -6.57
N PRO A 215 -4.95 12.57 -5.88
CA PRO A 215 -3.64 13.15 -5.60
C PRO A 215 -2.71 12.20 -4.84
N ALA A 216 -1.43 12.29 -5.15
CA ALA A 216 -0.33 11.69 -4.41
C ALA A 216 0.83 12.70 -4.30
N ARG A 217 1.70 12.53 -3.30
CA ARG A 217 2.85 13.39 -3.05
C ARG A 217 4.13 12.68 -3.46
N HIS A 218 4.48 12.82 -4.76
CA HIS A 218 5.60 12.09 -5.34
C HIS A 218 6.25 12.88 -6.49
N PHE A 219 6.89 12.19 -7.40
CA PHE A 219 7.46 12.73 -8.64
C PHE A 219 7.48 11.63 -9.70
N CYS A 220 7.86 11.99 -10.92
CA CYS A 220 7.95 11.06 -12.03
C CYS A 220 9.13 11.38 -12.94
N GLY A 221 9.40 10.49 -13.89
CA GLY A 221 10.39 10.67 -14.93
C GLY A 221 11.24 9.44 -15.19
N ARG A 222 11.37 9.07 -16.46
CA ARG A 222 12.15 7.90 -16.90
C ARG A 222 13.56 8.28 -17.37
N GLY A 223 13.89 9.56 -17.40
CA GLY A 223 15.19 10.08 -17.86
C GLY A 223 15.57 11.38 -17.18
N LEU A 224 16.76 11.88 -17.50
CA LEU A 224 17.30 13.09 -16.86
C LEU A 224 16.61 14.40 -17.31
N ARG A 225 15.90 14.39 -18.44
CA ARG A 225 15.33 15.59 -19.06
C ARG A 225 13.82 15.70 -18.97
N ASN A 226 13.11 14.62 -18.60
CA ASN A 226 11.65 14.54 -18.57
C ASN A 226 11.10 14.35 -17.16
N GLN A 227 11.78 14.90 -16.17
CA GLN A 227 11.31 14.91 -14.79
C GLN A 227 10.00 15.70 -14.67
N GLN A 228 8.97 15.10 -14.08
CA GLN A 228 7.66 15.70 -13.85
C GLN A 228 6.91 16.14 -15.13
N HIS A 229 7.20 15.51 -16.27
CA HIS A 229 6.47 15.73 -17.53
C HIS A 229 5.20 14.87 -17.66
N THR A 230 5.08 13.82 -16.84
CA THR A 230 3.88 13.01 -16.65
C THR A 230 3.36 13.22 -15.24
N LEU A 231 2.09 12.96 -15.02
CA LEU A 231 1.49 13.02 -13.70
C LEU A 231 1.70 11.69 -12.96
N TRP A 232 1.60 11.71 -11.64
CA TRP A 232 1.50 10.56 -10.74
C TRP A 232 0.17 10.58 -10.01
N ALA A 233 -0.35 9.44 -9.57
CA ALA A 233 -1.63 9.37 -8.91
C ALA A 233 -1.73 8.17 -7.94
N SER A 234 -2.51 8.35 -6.89
CA SER A 234 -3.19 7.25 -6.20
C SER A 234 -4.49 6.92 -6.94
N TRP A 235 -5.09 5.78 -6.65
CA TRP A 235 -6.27 5.31 -7.37
C TRP A 235 -7.35 4.78 -6.45
N CYS A 236 -8.58 5.23 -6.65
CA CYS A 236 -9.77 4.62 -6.11
C CYS A 236 -10.43 3.77 -7.19
N VAL A 237 -10.69 2.50 -6.91
CA VAL A 237 -11.45 1.62 -7.77
C VAL A 237 -12.70 1.17 -7.03
N ARG A 238 -13.86 1.48 -7.60
CA ARG A 238 -15.17 1.15 -7.05
C ARG A 238 -15.95 0.29 -8.04
N GLY A 239 -16.36 -0.87 -7.60
CA GLY A 239 -17.36 -1.70 -8.24
C GLY A 239 -18.76 -1.47 -7.66
N PRO A 240 -19.76 -2.26 -8.06
CA PRO A 240 -21.10 -2.23 -7.49
C PRO A 240 -21.15 -2.44 -5.97
N GLU A 241 -20.33 -3.34 -5.44
CA GLU A 241 -20.35 -3.73 -4.02
C GLU A 241 -19.08 -3.38 -3.28
N HIS A 242 -17.91 -3.43 -3.94
CA HIS A 242 -16.60 -3.29 -3.29
C HIS A 242 -15.84 -2.05 -3.74
N ARG A 243 -14.91 -1.61 -2.87
CA ARG A 243 -14.01 -0.47 -3.11
C ARG A 243 -12.62 -0.78 -2.63
N VAL A 244 -11.63 -0.47 -3.47
CA VAL A 244 -10.22 -0.59 -3.10
C VAL A 244 -9.47 0.70 -3.40
N PHE A 245 -8.44 0.97 -2.62
CA PHE A 245 -7.54 2.10 -2.81
C PHE A 245 -6.12 1.60 -3.05
N HIS A 246 -5.41 2.18 -4.04
CA HIS A 246 -4.01 1.93 -4.29
C HIS A 246 -3.24 3.26 -4.25
N SER A 247 -2.29 3.38 -3.32
CA SER A 247 -1.59 4.65 -3.10
C SER A 247 -0.66 5.04 -4.23
N GLY A 248 -0.20 4.10 -5.06
CA GLY A 248 1.04 4.30 -5.81
C GLY A 248 2.17 4.62 -4.84
N ASP A 249 3.13 5.42 -5.29
CA ASP A 249 4.16 6.00 -4.43
C ASP A 249 3.74 7.38 -3.96
N THR A 250 3.92 7.63 -2.66
CA THR A 250 3.54 8.89 -2.06
C THR A 250 4.20 9.09 -0.69
N GLY A 251 4.56 10.32 -0.37
CA GLY A 251 4.71 10.75 1.02
C GLY A 251 3.35 11.01 1.65
N TYR A 252 3.29 11.02 2.97
CA TYR A 252 2.07 11.41 3.67
C TYR A 252 1.71 12.88 3.40
N PHE A 253 0.41 13.13 3.19
CA PHE A 253 -0.17 14.46 3.14
C PHE A 253 -1.64 14.45 3.63
N PRO A 254 -2.18 15.59 4.15
CA PRO A 254 -3.51 15.62 4.76
C PRO A 254 -4.67 15.30 3.81
N GLY A 255 -4.49 15.43 2.50
CA GLY A 255 -5.53 15.17 1.50
C GLY A 255 -6.05 13.72 1.46
N PHE A 256 -5.39 12.77 2.15
CA PHE A 256 -5.95 11.41 2.30
C PHE A 256 -7.27 11.40 3.07
N LYS A 257 -7.50 12.37 3.97
CA LYS A 257 -8.79 12.55 4.65
C LYS A 257 -9.89 12.93 3.67
N ASP A 258 -9.57 13.83 2.74
CA ASP A 258 -10.53 14.29 1.72
C ASP A 258 -10.86 13.14 0.75
N ILE A 259 -9.84 12.38 0.33
CA ILE A 259 -10.01 11.17 -0.51
C ILE A 259 -10.89 10.15 0.22
N GLY A 260 -10.64 9.91 1.52
CA GLY A 260 -11.46 9.02 2.34
C GLY A 260 -12.90 9.49 2.50
N ALA A 261 -13.12 10.79 2.68
CA ALA A 261 -14.45 11.37 2.79
C ALA A 261 -15.26 11.28 1.49
N GLU A 262 -14.60 11.42 0.32
CA GLU A 262 -15.26 11.40 -0.99
C GLU A 262 -15.48 9.98 -1.52
N HIS A 263 -14.50 9.09 -1.36
CA HIS A 263 -14.47 7.78 -2.03
C HIS A 263 -14.56 6.58 -1.07
N GLY A 264 -14.28 6.77 0.21
CA GLY A 264 -14.28 5.72 1.23
C GLY A 264 -15.67 5.40 1.82
N PRO A 265 -15.78 4.54 2.83
CA PRO A 265 -14.69 3.69 3.27
C PRO A 265 -14.32 2.62 2.25
N PHE A 266 -13.09 2.07 2.34
CA PHE A 266 -12.59 1.03 1.44
C PHE A 266 -12.60 -0.34 2.11
N ASP A 267 -12.90 -1.40 1.37
CA ASP A 267 -12.77 -2.79 1.83
C ASP A 267 -11.30 -3.17 2.02
N ALA A 268 -10.43 -2.65 1.15
CA ALA A 268 -8.99 -2.78 1.29
C ALA A 268 -8.25 -1.53 0.77
N THR A 269 -7.15 -1.20 1.46
CA THR A 269 -6.22 -0.16 1.03
C THR A 269 -4.84 -0.77 0.80
N MET A 270 -4.29 -0.57 -0.38
CA MET A 270 -2.95 -0.99 -0.78
C MET A 270 -2.03 0.22 -0.67
N ILE A 271 -1.21 0.30 0.38
CA ILE A 271 -0.48 1.53 0.71
C ILE A 271 1.02 1.26 0.77
N GLN A 272 1.78 2.11 0.11
CA GLN A 272 3.23 2.13 0.10
C GLN A 272 3.78 2.36 1.51
N ILE A 273 4.74 1.52 1.93
CA ILE A 273 5.37 1.61 3.25
C ILE A 273 6.91 1.40 3.19
N GLY A 274 7.48 1.30 2.00
CA GLY A 274 8.90 1.05 1.79
C GLY A 274 9.60 2.15 1.01
N ALA A 275 10.90 2.00 0.79
CA ALA A 275 11.77 2.94 0.08
C ALA A 275 11.88 4.34 0.71
N TYR A 276 11.52 4.51 1.98
CA TYR A 276 11.66 5.77 2.71
C TYR A 276 13.13 6.05 3.10
N SER A 277 13.42 7.33 3.30
CA SER A 277 14.74 7.77 3.79
C SER A 277 14.66 9.20 4.31
N ASP A 278 15.51 9.54 5.28
CA ASP A 278 15.69 10.92 5.74
C ASP A 278 16.25 11.84 4.64
N PHE A 279 16.85 11.26 3.59
CA PHE A 279 17.30 12.02 2.42
C PHE A 279 16.16 12.50 1.52
N TRP A 280 14.98 11.83 1.55
CA TRP A 280 13.77 12.17 0.80
C TRP A 280 12.48 11.91 1.60
N PRO A 281 12.28 12.65 2.70
CA PRO A 281 11.20 12.34 3.65
C PRO A 281 9.78 12.63 3.12
N ASP A 282 9.68 13.28 1.96
CA ASP A 282 8.40 13.82 1.48
C ASP A 282 7.74 12.97 0.40
N ILE A 283 8.42 11.91 -0.11
CA ILE A 283 7.98 11.17 -1.31
C ILE A 283 7.75 9.67 -1.10
N HIS A 284 8.09 9.16 0.07
CA HIS A 284 7.81 7.79 0.51
C HIS A 284 7.46 7.78 1.98
N MET A 285 6.38 7.10 2.33
CA MET A 285 5.91 6.96 3.71
C MET A 285 6.70 5.92 4.49
N ARG A 286 6.91 6.20 5.78
CA ARG A 286 7.25 5.19 6.78
C ARG A 286 6.03 4.34 7.12
N PRO A 287 6.19 3.15 7.70
CA PRO A 287 5.07 2.29 8.09
C PRO A 287 3.98 2.97 8.92
N GLU A 288 4.37 3.83 9.87
CA GLU A 288 3.46 4.57 10.74
C GLU A 288 2.64 5.60 9.95
N GLU A 289 3.27 6.24 8.94
CA GLU A 289 2.58 7.15 8.03
C GLU A 289 1.65 6.40 7.08
N GLY A 290 2.04 5.18 6.65
CA GLY A 290 1.17 4.28 5.89
C GLY A 290 -0.06 3.87 6.68
N MET A 291 0.09 3.51 7.95
CA MET A 291 -1.02 3.22 8.86
C MET A 291 -1.92 4.45 9.06
N ARG A 292 -1.34 5.62 9.30
CA ARG A 292 -2.08 6.88 9.39
C ARG A 292 -2.89 7.16 8.12
N THR A 293 -2.29 6.92 6.95
CA THR A 293 -2.98 7.05 5.66
C THR A 293 -4.16 6.09 5.56
N HIS A 294 -3.98 4.83 5.98
CA HIS A 294 -5.10 3.88 6.05
C HIS A 294 -6.25 4.41 6.90
N LEU A 295 -5.96 4.87 8.12
CA LEU A 295 -6.98 5.42 9.02
C LEU A 295 -7.65 6.68 8.45
N ASP A 296 -6.89 7.60 7.85
CA ASP A 296 -7.42 8.81 7.22
C ASP A 296 -8.39 8.47 6.07
N LEU A 297 -8.06 7.47 5.24
CA LEU A 297 -8.92 6.97 4.17
C LEU A 297 -10.20 6.28 4.70
N GLN A 298 -10.18 5.79 5.93
CA GLN A 298 -11.30 5.11 6.59
C GLN A 298 -12.08 6.03 7.55
N GLY A 299 -11.90 7.34 7.45
CA GLY A 299 -12.57 8.32 8.30
C GLY A 299 -12.16 8.26 9.78
N GLY A 300 -10.91 7.90 10.04
CA GLY A 300 -10.33 7.79 11.38
C GLY A 300 -10.69 6.49 12.10
N ARG A 301 -11.08 5.45 11.41
CA ARG A 301 -11.48 4.16 11.98
C ARG A 301 -10.60 3.04 11.47
N ALA A 302 -10.34 2.03 12.28
CA ALA A 302 -9.71 0.77 11.86
C ALA A 302 -10.75 -0.11 11.12
N HIS A 303 -11.08 0.24 9.87
CA HIS A 303 -12.05 -0.45 9.02
C HIS A 303 -11.35 -0.99 7.78
N GLY A 304 -11.85 -2.11 7.21
CA GLY A 304 -11.24 -2.75 6.04
C GLY A 304 -9.87 -3.36 6.34
N VAL A 305 -9.19 -3.76 5.29
CA VAL A 305 -7.88 -4.41 5.39
C VAL A 305 -6.78 -3.50 4.84
N PHE A 306 -5.72 -3.31 5.60
CA PHE A 306 -4.49 -2.66 5.13
C PHE A 306 -3.54 -3.68 4.50
N LEU A 307 -3.29 -3.59 3.20
CA LEU A 307 -2.26 -4.34 2.49
C LEU A 307 -1.03 -3.43 2.26
N PRO A 308 0.08 -3.64 2.96
CA PRO A 308 1.30 -2.88 2.73
C PRO A 308 1.97 -3.29 1.41
N ILE A 309 2.29 -2.33 0.58
CA ILE A 309 2.96 -2.52 -0.71
C ILE A 309 4.28 -1.75 -0.78
N HIS A 310 5.01 -1.87 -1.89
CA HIS A 310 6.28 -1.19 -2.17
C HIS A 310 7.43 -1.59 -1.23
N TRP A 311 7.48 -2.84 -0.82
CA TRP A 311 8.52 -3.41 0.03
C TRP A 311 8.84 -4.86 -0.35
N GLY A 312 9.86 -5.45 0.27
CA GLY A 312 10.16 -6.89 0.16
C GLY A 312 10.66 -7.39 -1.19
N THR A 313 10.57 -6.61 -2.27
CA THR A 313 10.82 -7.05 -3.65
C THR A 313 12.06 -6.42 -4.29
N PHE A 314 12.22 -5.11 -4.21
CA PHE A 314 13.38 -4.39 -4.72
C PHE A 314 14.04 -3.59 -3.60
N ASN A 315 15.38 -3.51 -3.64
CA ASN A 315 16.15 -2.71 -2.70
C ASN A 315 16.34 -1.30 -3.29
N LEU A 316 15.54 -0.34 -2.86
CA LEU A 316 15.49 1.02 -3.39
C LEU A 316 15.99 2.10 -2.40
N ALA A 317 16.13 1.75 -1.12
CA ALA A 317 16.48 2.69 -0.06
C ALA A 317 17.52 2.13 0.92
N PRO A 318 18.10 2.96 1.78
CA PRO A 318 19.13 2.52 2.73
C PRO A 318 18.57 1.77 3.96
N HIS A 319 17.27 1.76 4.20
CA HIS A 319 16.69 1.05 5.36
C HIS A 319 16.88 -0.48 5.26
N PRO A 320 16.84 -1.21 6.39
CA PRO A 320 16.84 -2.66 6.41
C PRO A 320 15.66 -3.25 5.61
N TRP A 321 15.88 -4.42 5.03
CA TRP A 321 14.90 -5.09 4.17
C TRP A 321 13.59 -5.48 4.88
N ALA A 322 13.68 -5.95 6.12
CA ALA A 322 12.55 -6.39 6.92
C ALA A 322 11.85 -5.26 7.69
N GLU A 323 12.52 -4.11 7.88
CA GLU A 323 12.04 -2.99 8.69
C GLU A 323 10.64 -2.49 8.29
N PRO A 324 10.28 -2.35 6.99
CA PRO A 324 8.93 -1.95 6.62
C PRO A 324 7.85 -2.91 7.11
N GLY A 325 8.08 -4.22 7.05
CA GLY A 325 7.15 -5.25 7.56
C GLY A 325 6.98 -5.20 9.07
N GLU A 326 8.09 -5.09 9.81
CA GLU A 326 8.08 -4.99 11.27
C GLU A 326 7.36 -3.71 11.74
N GLY A 327 7.70 -2.57 11.15
CA GLY A 327 7.06 -1.29 11.48
C GLY A 327 5.55 -1.30 11.19
N THR A 328 5.13 -1.89 10.07
CA THR A 328 3.71 -2.02 9.73
C THR A 328 2.96 -2.90 10.73
N LEU A 329 3.54 -4.04 11.10
CA LEU A 329 2.93 -4.95 12.09
C LEU A 329 2.79 -4.28 13.46
N ALA A 330 3.81 -3.51 13.87
CA ALA A 330 3.76 -2.74 15.12
C ALA A 330 2.70 -1.64 15.08
N ALA A 331 2.64 -0.86 13.99
CA ALA A 331 1.66 0.20 13.80
C ALA A 331 0.22 -0.35 13.76
N ALA A 332 -0.01 -1.46 13.05
CA ALA A 332 -1.33 -2.10 13.00
C ALA A 332 -1.81 -2.58 14.37
N ARG A 333 -0.92 -3.16 15.16
CA ARG A 333 -1.23 -3.59 16.55
C ARG A 333 -1.58 -2.41 17.46
N ALA A 334 -0.84 -1.31 17.33
CA ALA A 334 -1.08 -0.10 18.13
C ALA A 334 -2.46 0.50 17.85
N GLU A 335 -2.91 0.47 16.61
CA GLU A 335 -4.18 1.05 16.16
C GLU A 335 -5.35 0.04 16.14
N GLY A 336 -5.10 -1.25 16.45
CA GLY A 336 -6.09 -2.30 16.34
C GLY A 336 -6.61 -2.53 14.92
N ALA A 337 -5.80 -2.24 13.92
CA ALA A 337 -6.16 -2.35 12.51
C ALA A 337 -5.86 -3.75 11.96
N THR A 338 -6.70 -4.23 11.05
CA THR A 338 -6.46 -5.47 10.32
C THR A 338 -5.44 -5.23 9.20
N VAL A 339 -4.30 -5.91 9.28
CA VAL A 339 -3.25 -5.86 8.27
C VAL A 339 -3.10 -7.20 7.57
N ALA A 340 -3.01 -7.17 6.23
CA ALA A 340 -2.68 -8.35 5.43
C ALA A 340 -1.18 -8.35 5.09
N LEU A 341 -0.51 -9.43 5.44
CA LEU A 341 0.94 -9.63 5.23
C LEU A 341 1.18 -10.92 4.42
N PRO A 342 0.59 -11.04 3.22
CA PRO A 342 0.74 -12.24 2.41
C PRO A 342 2.19 -12.42 1.97
N ILE A 343 2.62 -13.66 1.76
CA ILE A 343 3.79 -13.91 0.91
C ILE A 343 3.44 -13.57 -0.54
N PRO A 344 4.44 -13.18 -1.38
CA PRO A 344 4.16 -12.87 -2.78
C PRO A 344 3.42 -14.03 -3.47
N GLY A 345 2.28 -13.73 -4.10
CA GLY A 345 1.42 -14.69 -4.79
C GLY A 345 0.30 -15.30 -3.94
N GLU A 346 0.29 -15.11 -2.63
CA GLU A 346 -0.75 -15.63 -1.75
C GLU A 346 -2.05 -14.81 -1.89
N PRO A 347 -3.16 -15.45 -2.35
CA PRO A 347 -4.43 -14.75 -2.48
C PRO A 347 -5.18 -14.72 -1.15
N PHE A 348 -5.90 -13.63 -0.88
CA PHE A 348 -6.80 -13.53 0.26
C PHE A 348 -8.05 -12.70 -0.08
N GLU A 349 -9.14 -12.94 0.64
CA GLU A 349 -10.40 -12.22 0.49
C GLU A 349 -10.64 -11.35 1.73
N PRO A 350 -10.59 -10.01 1.62
CA PRO A 350 -10.71 -9.11 2.77
C PRO A 350 -11.97 -9.26 3.61
N ALA A 351 -13.10 -9.62 2.97
CA ALA A 351 -14.39 -9.73 3.62
C ALA A 351 -14.74 -11.16 4.10
N SER A 352 -13.99 -12.19 3.65
CA SER A 352 -14.36 -13.58 3.94
C SER A 352 -13.10 -14.44 4.09
N GLY A 353 -12.83 -14.92 5.27
CA GLY A 353 -11.72 -15.82 5.54
C GLY A 353 -10.58 -15.19 6.34
N PRO A 354 -9.56 -15.98 6.66
CA PRO A 354 -8.41 -15.48 7.39
C PRO A 354 -7.60 -14.53 6.51
N VAL A 355 -7.25 -13.37 7.08
CA VAL A 355 -6.30 -12.45 6.48
C VAL A 355 -4.90 -12.93 6.85
N PRO A 356 -3.96 -13.11 5.87
CA PRO A 356 -2.59 -13.53 6.18
C PRO A 356 -1.87 -12.44 6.97
N ASP A 357 -1.45 -12.75 8.22
CA ASP A 357 -0.85 -11.79 9.15
C ASP A 357 0.49 -12.25 9.74
N LEU A 358 1.04 -13.36 9.20
CA LEU A 358 2.28 -13.93 9.70
C LEU A 358 3.51 -13.13 9.22
N PRO A 359 4.47 -12.84 10.11
CA PRO A 359 5.70 -12.12 9.77
C PRO A 359 6.71 -13.04 9.05
N TRP A 360 6.37 -13.46 7.83
CA TRP A 360 7.14 -14.43 7.03
C TRP A 360 8.59 -13.98 6.75
N TRP A 361 8.83 -12.68 6.71
CA TRP A 361 10.17 -12.11 6.47
C TRP A 361 11.17 -12.47 7.57
N ARG A 362 10.70 -12.77 8.78
CA ARG A 362 11.57 -13.19 9.90
C ARG A 362 12.28 -14.49 9.59
N SER A 363 11.66 -15.42 8.86
CA SER A 363 12.30 -16.65 8.41
C SER A 363 13.39 -16.42 7.35
N CYS A 364 13.38 -15.24 6.70
CA CYS A 364 14.36 -14.84 5.71
C CYS A 364 15.52 -14.03 6.31
N ALA A 365 15.42 -13.60 7.57
CA ALA A 365 16.45 -12.85 8.29
C ALA A 365 17.62 -13.78 8.63
N GLY A 366 18.87 -13.31 8.49
CA GLY A 366 20.02 -14.04 9.02
C GLY A 366 20.14 -13.85 10.55
N GLU A 367 20.86 -14.73 11.21
CA GLU A 367 21.06 -14.74 12.67
C GLU A 367 21.47 -13.38 13.25
N ALA A 368 22.28 -12.58 12.52
CA ALA A 368 22.70 -11.25 12.95
C ALA A 368 21.57 -10.20 12.92
N ALA A 369 20.56 -10.38 12.06
CA ALA A 369 19.39 -9.50 12.01
C ALA A 369 18.41 -9.86 13.11
N ALA A 370 18.19 -11.13 13.37
CA ALA A 370 17.32 -11.64 14.43
C ALA A 370 17.79 -11.23 15.83
N ALA A 371 19.10 -11.19 16.07
CA ALA A 371 19.68 -10.76 17.36
C ALA A 371 19.45 -9.27 17.64
N HIS A 372 19.54 -8.43 16.62
CA HIS A 372 19.33 -6.97 16.78
C HIS A 372 17.84 -6.61 16.91
N GLU A 373 16.95 -7.37 16.30
CA GLU A 373 15.51 -7.19 16.43
C GLU A 373 15.00 -7.62 17.80
N ALA A 374 15.62 -8.67 18.39
CA ALA A 374 15.36 -9.09 19.76
C ALA A 374 15.80 -8.03 20.80
N GLU A 375 16.86 -7.26 20.50
CA GLU A 375 17.39 -6.18 21.36
C GLU A 375 16.58 -4.88 21.22
N ALA A 376 15.93 -4.66 20.07
CA ALA A 376 15.09 -3.49 19.78
C ALA A 376 13.61 -3.68 20.18
N ALA A 377 13.19 -4.87 20.56
CA ALA A 377 11.84 -5.12 21.03
C ALA A 377 11.62 -4.40 22.37
N PRO A 378 10.55 -3.60 22.53
CA PRO A 378 10.25 -3.01 23.83
C PRO A 378 10.04 -4.12 24.85
N GLU A 379 10.65 -3.96 26.04
CA GLU A 379 10.43 -4.87 27.16
C GLU A 379 8.92 -5.07 27.36
N PRO A 380 8.47 -6.33 27.54
CA PRO A 380 7.08 -6.57 27.85
C PRO A 380 6.72 -5.81 29.12
N PRO A 381 5.52 -5.18 29.21
CA PRO A 381 5.12 -4.47 30.41
C PRO A 381 5.28 -5.40 31.62
N ALA A 382 5.93 -4.90 32.68
CA ALA A 382 6.14 -5.63 33.90
C ALA A 382 4.81 -6.25 34.37
N ALA A 383 4.84 -7.53 34.67
CA ALA A 383 3.65 -8.21 35.19
C ALA A 383 3.15 -7.43 36.43
N PRO A 384 1.84 -7.21 36.58
CA PRO A 384 1.31 -6.53 37.75
C PRO A 384 1.76 -7.27 39.01
N GLU A 385 2.34 -6.54 39.96
CA GLU A 385 2.72 -7.10 41.24
C GLU A 385 1.50 -7.81 41.90
N PRO A 386 1.68 -9.00 42.44
CA PRO A 386 0.60 -9.69 43.14
C PRO A 386 0.13 -8.78 44.29
N PRO A 387 -1.19 -8.69 44.55
CA PRO A 387 -1.70 -7.89 45.64
C PRO A 387 -1.05 -8.32 46.98
N ALA A 388 -0.57 -7.33 47.74
CA ALA A 388 0.04 -7.55 49.02
C ALA A 388 -0.91 -8.34 49.94
N ALA A 389 -0.40 -9.40 50.56
CA ALA A 389 -1.15 -10.19 51.49
C ALA A 389 -1.63 -9.31 52.66
N PRO A 390 -2.86 -9.47 53.17
CA PRO A 390 -3.36 -8.66 54.27
C PRO A 390 -2.53 -8.94 55.53
N GLU A 391 -2.00 -7.88 56.14
CA GLU A 391 -1.33 -7.95 57.44
C GLU A 391 -2.30 -8.50 58.52
N ALA A 392 -1.89 -9.57 59.15
CA ALA A 392 -2.59 -10.12 60.30
C ALA A 392 -2.36 -9.21 61.53
N THR A 393 -3.28 -8.34 61.81
CA THR A 393 -3.33 -7.62 63.09
C THR A 393 -3.93 -8.55 64.17
N GLY A 394 -3.05 -9.14 64.92
CA GLY A 394 -3.41 -9.80 66.19
C GLY A 394 -3.65 -8.77 67.29
N THR A 395 -4.78 -8.88 67.96
CA THR A 395 -5.01 -8.20 69.23
C THR A 395 -5.56 -9.22 70.24
N PRO A 396 -5.04 -9.29 71.42
CA PRO A 396 -5.68 -10.06 72.49
C PRO A 396 -6.42 -9.16 73.49
N GLY A 397 -7.59 -9.60 73.87
CA GLY A 397 -8.12 -9.48 75.23
C GLY A 397 -8.99 -8.29 75.60
N SER A 398 -10.20 -8.54 75.96
CA SER A 398 -10.74 -8.51 77.33
C SER A 398 -12.21 -8.20 77.43
N VAL A 399 -12.96 -9.13 77.96
CA VAL A 399 -14.22 -9.18 78.68
C VAL A 399 -14.86 -7.85 79.12
N ALA A 400 -16.17 -7.67 78.88
CA ALA A 400 -17.20 -7.49 79.88
C ALA A 400 -18.60 -7.18 79.28
N GLU A 401 -19.54 -7.91 79.75
CA GLU A 401 -20.97 -7.83 79.90
C GLU A 401 -21.67 -6.49 79.76
N GLY A 402 -22.92 -6.55 79.33
CA GLY A 402 -23.91 -5.47 79.57
C GLY A 402 -25.08 -5.47 78.59
N ALA A 403 -26.15 -5.98 79.06
CA ALA A 403 -27.48 -6.26 78.58
C ALA A 403 -28.27 -5.08 77.96
N THR A 404 -29.32 -5.48 77.22
CA THR A 404 -30.70 -4.96 77.09
C THR A 404 -31.02 -4.03 75.90
N ASP A 405 -31.86 -4.58 75.11
CA ASP A 405 -33.28 -4.23 74.84
C ASP A 405 -33.56 -3.12 73.76
N GLY A 406 -34.53 -3.43 72.88
CA GLY A 406 -35.27 -2.44 72.12
C GLY A 406 -35.32 -2.54 70.62
N GLY A 407 -36.13 -3.44 70.04
CA GLY A 407 -36.63 -3.28 68.67
C GLY A 407 -37.86 -2.35 68.68
N PRO A 408 -38.68 -2.27 67.66
CA PRO A 408 -38.49 -2.45 66.20
C PRO A 408 -39.04 -1.29 65.37
N GLY A 409 -38.81 -1.26 64.08
CA GLY A 409 -39.47 -0.25 63.26
C GLY A 409 -39.23 -0.41 61.71
N ALA A 410 -40.08 -1.18 61.15
CA ALA A 410 -40.23 -1.33 59.70
C ALA A 410 -40.73 -0.03 59.02
N HIS A 411 -40.22 0.24 57.86
CA HIS A 411 -41.04 0.77 56.76
C HIS A 411 -40.43 0.49 55.39
N ARG A 412 -41.04 -0.50 54.70
CA ARG A 412 -41.04 -0.68 53.25
C ARG A 412 -41.72 0.52 52.58
N ARG A 413 -41.22 0.98 51.43
CA ARG A 413 -42.07 1.40 50.34
C ARG A 413 -41.46 1.02 48.99
N LYS A 414 -42.29 0.34 48.26
CA LYS A 414 -42.17 -0.13 46.87
C LYS A 414 -42.69 0.96 45.88
N PRO A 415 -42.52 0.70 44.59
CA PRO A 415 -42.53 1.70 43.51
C PRO A 415 -43.91 1.90 42.85
N ARG A 416 -44.02 2.92 42.01
CA ARG A 416 -45.05 2.93 40.93
C ARG A 416 -44.79 4.00 39.89
N PRO A 417 -45.58 4.08 38.77
CA PRO A 417 -45.26 3.51 37.45
C PRO A 417 -45.34 4.53 36.32
N ASN A 418 -45.04 4.05 35.09
CA ASN A 418 -45.34 4.60 33.78
C ASN A 418 -46.70 5.33 33.63
N THR A 419 -46.77 6.32 32.79
CA THR A 419 -47.83 6.53 31.82
C THR A 419 -47.42 7.44 30.66
N PRO A 420 -48.10 7.35 29.50
CA PRO A 420 -47.57 7.60 28.16
C PRO A 420 -48.05 8.89 27.49
N GLY A 421 -47.49 9.17 26.36
CA GLY A 421 -47.72 9.99 25.20
C GLY A 421 -48.78 11.13 25.20
N PRO A 422 -48.74 11.97 24.19
CA PRO A 422 -49.57 11.66 23.02
C PRO A 422 -48.91 11.88 21.64
N GLU A 423 -49.38 11.11 20.70
CA GLU A 423 -49.47 11.33 19.26
C GLU A 423 -50.15 12.66 18.93
N VAL A 424 -49.85 13.26 17.80
CA VAL A 424 -50.81 13.73 16.78
C VAL A 424 -50.07 14.41 15.63
N ALA A 425 -50.18 13.76 14.42
CA ALA A 425 -50.64 14.28 13.12
C ALA A 425 -49.98 15.60 12.63
N GLY A 426 -49.33 15.68 11.43
CA GLY A 426 -49.89 15.34 10.14
C GLY A 426 -50.04 16.61 9.32
N VAL A 427 -49.70 16.49 8.02
CA VAL A 427 -50.07 17.38 6.91
C VAL A 427 -49.11 18.51 6.54
N GLY A 428 -48.59 18.41 5.32
CA GLY A 428 -47.99 19.49 4.55
C GLY A 428 -46.96 18.88 3.56
#